data_2f8aef5feb5086c650aa472fa1a38464
#
_entry.id   2f8aef5feb5086c650aa472fa1a38464
#
_cell.length_a   1.000
_cell.length_b   1.000
_cell.length_c   1.000
_cell.angle_alpha   90.00
_cell.angle_beta   90.00
_cell.angle_gamma   90.00
#
_symmetry.space_group_name_H-M   'P 1'
#
loop_
_entity.id
_entity.type
_entity.pdbx_description
1 polymer ?
#
loop_
_entity_poly.entity_id
_entity_poly.type
_entity_poly.pdbx_seq_one_letter_code
_entity_poly.pdbx_strand_id
1 'polypeptide(L)'
;MAARVLAFLLALALAWPAAAQQAPLSDSDRAAIRDVISRQVEAFRRDDGNAAFSFASPDVQRLFGTAQTFMDMVRKGYRPVYRPRVFDFGNIVEMNGQPTQRVHVVGPDGRRVNALYPMTRLPDGSWRIDGCFLQSPEEHQV
;
A
#
# COMPACT_ATOMS: atom_id res chain seq x y z
N MET A 1 37.07 46.92 44.10
CA MET A 1 37.39 45.96 43.02
C MET A 1 36.11 45.14 42.73
N ALA A 2 35.47 45.46 41.65
CA ALA A 2 34.22 44.77 41.26
C ALA A 2 34.58 43.58 40.39
N ALA A 3 34.34 42.36 40.89
CA ALA A 3 34.44 41.16 40.10
C ALA A 3 33.18 41.03 39.24
N ARG A 4 33.34 41.19 37.92
CA ARG A 4 32.29 40.89 36.95
C ARG A 4 32.27 39.39 36.73
N VAL A 5 31.26 38.74 37.30
CA VAL A 5 30.97 37.34 36.93
C VAL A 5 30.15 37.37 35.65
N LEU A 6 30.79 36.96 34.58
CA LEU A 6 30.15 36.77 33.27
C LEU A 6 29.44 35.41 33.32
N ALA A 7 28.09 35.43 33.47
CA ALA A 7 27.31 34.22 33.36
C ALA A 7 27.12 33.89 31.87
N PHE A 8 27.81 32.86 31.41
CA PHE A 8 27.57 32.23 30.11
C PHE A 8 26.29 31.41 30.21
N LEU A 9 25.19 31.96 29.72
CA LEU A 9 24.00 31.16 29.45
C LEU A 9 24.24 30.31 28.23
N LEU A 10 24.56 29.03 28.45
CA LEU A 10 24.59 28.01 27.42
C LEU A 10 23.13 27.69 27.02
N ALA A 11 22.65 28.30 25.95
CA ALA A 11 21.36 27.95 25.36
C ALA A 11 21.50 26.56 24.71
N LEU A 12 21.05 25.53 25.41
CA LEU A 12 20.93 24.18 24.87
C LEU A 12 19.78 24.19 23.87
N ALA A 13 20.07 24.40 22.59
CA ALA A 13 19.12 24.22 21.53
C ALA A 13 18.78 22.71 21.45
N LEU A 14 17.65 22.34 22.02
CA LEU A 14 17.04 21.03 21.80
C LEU A 14 16.65 20.96 20.32
N ALA A 15 17.55 20.42 19.51
CA ALA A 15 17.22 20.04 18.15
C ALA A 15 16.24 18.87 18.23
N TRP A 16 14.96 19.16 18.08
CA TRP A 16 13.96 18.12 17.88
C TRP A 16 14.30 17.44 16.54
N PRO A 17 14.40 16.10 16.50
CA PRO A 17 14.55 15.43 15.23
C PRO A 17 13.33 15.82 14.38
N ALA A 18 13.58 16.46 13.25
CA ALA A 18 12.54 16.68 12.27
C ALA A 18 11.99 15.30 11.94
N ALA A 19 10.71 15.07 12.25
CA ALA A 19 10.02 13.86 11.79
C ALA A 19 10.27 13.78 10.29
N ALA A 20 10.90 12.68 9.84
CA ALA A 20 11.18 12.48 8.43
C ALA A 20 9.84 12.52 7.70
N GLN A 21 9.50 13.66 7.11
CA GLN A 21 8.38 13.77 6.20
C GLN A 21 8.72 12.84 5.04
N GLN A 22 7.89 11.82 4.84
CA GLN A 22 8.03 10.95 3.68
C GLN A 22 7.94 11.85 2.45
N ALA A 23 8.97 11.80 1.61
CA ALA A 23 8.98 12.52 0.36
C ALA A 23 7.71 12.15 -0.43
N PRO A 24 7.05 13.12 -1.09
CA PRO A 24 5.90 12.83 -1.92
C PRO A 24 6.29 11.79 -2.98
N LEU A 25 5.34 10.90 -3.32
CA LEU A 25 5.56 9.86 -4.33
C LEU A 25 5.93 10.50 -5.68
N SER A 26 7.01 10.02 -6.26
CA SER A 26 7.40 10.39 -7.62
C SER A 26 6.47 9.73 -8.65
N ASP A 27 6.52 10.20 -9.88
CA ASP A 27 5.80 9.56 -10.99
C ASP A 27 6.29 8.12 -11.20
N SER A 28 7.58 7.86 -11.00
CA SER A 28 8.13 6.51 -11.09
C SER A 28 7.64 5.60 -9.96
N ASP A 29 7.46 6.12 -8.74
CA ASP A 29 6.86 5.36 -7.64
C ASP A 29 5.40 5.01 -7.95
N ARG A 30 4.63 5.94 -8.47
CA ARG A 30 3.24 5.70 -8.87
C ARG A 30 3.12 4.64 -9.95
N ALA A 31 4.00 4.70 -10.95
CA ALA A 31 4.05 3.69 -12.00
C ALA A 31 4.47 2.32 -11.46
N ALA A 32 5.43 2.25 -10.56
CA ALA A 32 5.89 1.02 -9.93
C ALA A 32 4.79 0.37 -9.07
N ILE A 33 4.04 1.16 -8.33
CA ILE A 33 2.89 0.69 -7.53
C ILE A 33 1.84 0.04 -8.44
N ARG A 34 1.45 0.70 -9.52
CA ARG A 34 0.48 0.16 -10.49
C ARG A 34 1.00 -1.11 -11.15
N ASP A 35 2.27 -1.13 -11.51
CA ASP A 35 2.90 -2.30 -12.13
C ASP A 35 2.85 -3.53 -11.21
N VAL A 36 3.22 -3.39 -9.95
CA VAL A 36 3.16 -4.48 -8.95
C VAL A 36 1.75 -5.03 -8.81
N ILE A 37 0.75 -4.16 -8.68
CA ILE A 37 -0.65 -4.57 -8.56
C ILE A 37 -1.13 -5.26 -9.84
N SER A 38 -0.81 -4.72 -11.01
CA SER A 38 -1.16 -5.32 -12.30
C SER A 38 -0.57 -6.72 -12.46
N ARG A 39 0.70 -6.90 -12.09
CA ARG A 39 1.37 -8.21 -12.14
C ARG A 39 0.74 -9.22 -11.22
N GLN A 40 0.28 -8.81 -10.03
CA GLN A 40 -0.44 -9.71 -9.14
C GLN A 40 -1.77 -10.15 -9.74
N VAL A 41 -2.55 -9.25 -10.32
CA VAL A 41 -3.82 -9.60 -10.98
C VAL A 41 -3.58 -10.54 -12.17
N GLU A 42 -2.55 -10.31 -12.96
CA GLU A 42 -2.18 -11.22 -14.04
C GLU A 42 -1.77 -12.61 -13.51
N ALA A 43 -1.05 -12.66 -12.39
CA ALA A 43 -0.74 -13.92 -11.73
C ALA A 43 -2.00 -14.63 -11.23
N PHE A 44 -2.98 -13.92 -10.68
CA PHE A 44 -4.28 -14.49 -10.33
C PHE A 44 -5.00 -15.07 -11.55
N ARG A 45 -4.97 -14.37 -12.68
CA ARG A 45 -5.61 -14.86 -13.93
C ARG A 45 -5.01 -16.17 -14.42
N ARG A 46 -3.73 -16.40 -14.16
CA ARG A 46 -3.03 -17.66 -14.52
C ARG A 46 -3.07 -18.69 -13.39
N ASP A 47 -3.70 -18.39 -12.27
CA ASP A 47 -3.61 -19.19 -11.03
C ASP A 47 -2.15 -19.47 -10.60
N ASP A 48 -1.26 -18.53 -10.88
CA ASP A 48 0.14 -18.59 -10.47
C ASP A 48 0.27 -18.04 -9.02
N GLY A 49 0.00 -18.92 -8.06
CA GLY A 49 -0.01 -18.55 -6.65
C GLY A 49 1.35 -18.10 -6.14
N ASN A 50 2.44 -18.71 -6.61
CA ASN A 50 3.79 -18.33 -6.20
C ASN A 50 4.13 -16.92 -6.66
N ALA A 51 3.83 -16.58 -7.92
CA ALA A 51 4.04 -15.23 -8.43
C ALA A 51 3.15 -14.22 -7.69
N ALA A 52 1.84 -14.51 -7.55
CA ALA A 52 0.91 -13.63 -6.85
C ALA A 52 1.36 -13.33 -5.41
N PHE A 53 1.79 -14.36 -4.69
CA PHE A 53 2.27 -14.25 -3.31
C PHE A 53 3.58 -13.47 -3.21
N SER A 54 4.44 -13.54 -4.21
CA SER A 54 5.71 -12.83 -4.24
C SER A 54 5.55 -11.30 -4.29
N PHE A 55 4.41 -10.79 -4.77
CA PHE A 55 4.10 -9.36 -4.78
C PHE A 55 3.55 -8.84 -3.46
N ALA A 56 3.20 -9.72 -2.53
CA ALA A 56 2.80 -9.36 -1.18
C ALA A 56 4.00 -8.95 -0.34
N SER A 57 3.76 -8.07 0.64
CA SER A 57 4.78 -7.66 1.59
C SER A 57 5.26 -8.82 2.47
N PRO A 58 6.43 -8.71 3.09
CA PRO A 58 6.89 -9.71 4.06
C PRO A 58 5.90 -9.94 5.19
N ASP A 59 5.20 -8.90 5.66
CA ASP A 59 4.19 -9.01 6.71
C ASP A 59 2.98 -9.83 6.26
N VAL A 60 2.49 -9.59 5.06
CA VAL A 60 1.40 -10.37 4.46
C VAL A 60 1.84 -11.81 4.23
N GLN A 61 3.06 -12.02 3.74
CA GLN A 61 3.59 -13.37 3.54
C GLN A 61 3.70 -14.15 4.86
N ARG A 62 4.14 -13.51 5.93
CA ARG A 62 4.16 -14.14 7.26
C ARG A 62 2.77 -14.47 7.77
N LEU A 63 1.78 -13.60 7.51
CA LEU A 63 0.40 -13.81 7.94
C LEU A 63 -0.21 -15.07 7.34
N PHE A 64 -0.01 -15.32 6.05
CA PHE A 64 -0.58 -16.47 5.35
C PHE A 64 0.33 -17.71 5.34
N GLY A 65 1.62 -17.52 5.50
CA GLY A 65 2.63 -18.58 5.58
C GLY A 65 2.99 -19.22 4.25
N THR A 66 2.02 -19.56 3.40
CA THR A 66 2.24 -20.19 2.10
C THR A 66 1.44 -19.51 0.99
N ALA A 67 1.92 -19.65 -0.25
CA ALA A 67 1.18 -19.20 -1.43
C ALA A 67 -0.17 -19.91 -1.57
N GLN A 68 -0.25 -21.18 -1.23
CA GLN A 68 -1.50 -21.94 -1.29
C GLN A 68 -2.56 -21.38 -0.35
N THR A 69 -2.21 -21.11 0.92
CA THR A 69 -3.13 -20.51 1.90
C THR A 69 -3.56 -19.12 1.47
N PHE A 70 -2.64 -18.33 0.93
CA PHE A 70 -2.93 -17.01 0.37
C PHE A 70 -3.94 -17.10 -0.79
N MET A 71 -3.71 -18.00 -1.74
CA MET A 71 -4.61 -18.16 -2.89
C MET A 71 -6.00 -18.67 -2.49
N ASP A 72 -6.09 -19.55 -1.51
CA ASP A 72 -7.37 -20.03 -1.00
C ASP A 72 -8.20 -18.87 -0.41
N MET A 73 -7.55 -17.99 0.33
CA MET A 73 -8.17 -16.79 0.87
C MET A 73 -8.63 -15.85 -0.25
N VAL A 74 -7.80 -15.61 -1.25
CA VAL A 74 -8.11 -14.72 -2.38
C VAL A 74 -9.32 -15.24 -3.16
N ARG A 75 -9.35 -16.54 -3.47
CA ARG A 75 -10.47 -17.16 -4.19
C ARG A 75 -11.79 -17.07 -3.44
N LYS A 76 -11.74 -17.19 -2.12
CA LYS A 76 -12.95 -17.18 -1.26
C LYS A 76 -13.42 -15.77 -0.92
N GLY A 77 -12.51 -14.87 -0.59
CA GLY A 77 -12.84 -13.57 -0.02
C GLY A 77 -12.61 -12.37 -0.94
N TYR A 78 -11.91 -12.54 -2.05
CA TYR A 78 -11.48 -11.44 -2.93
C TYR A 78 -11.78 -11.69 -4.40
N ARG A 79 -12.89 -12.33 -4.69
CA ARG A 79 -13.27 -12.69 -6.07
C ARG A 79 -13.22 -11.54 -7.07
N PRO A 80 -13.62 -10.30 -6.72
CA PRO A 80 -13.54 -9.20 -7.67
C PRO A 80 -12.13 -8.94 -8.19
N VAL A 81 -11.10 -9.04 -7.36
CA VAL A 81 -9.71 -8.84 -7.79
C VAL A 81 -9.06 -10.12 -8.32
N TYR A 82 -9.59 -11.27 -7.96
CA TYR A 82 -9.15 -12.57 -8.48
C TYR A 82 -9.54 -12.76 -9.95
N ARG A 83 -10.74 -12.34 -10.33
CA ARG A 83 -11.28 -12.45 -11.69
C ARG A 83 -12.05 -11.18 -12.09
N PRO A 84 -11.36 -10.03 -12.19
CA PRO A 84 -12.03 -8.80 -12.55
C PRO A 84 -12.43 -8.78 -14.02
N ARG A 85 -13.60 -8.22 -14.31
CA ARG A 85 -14.01 -7.82 -15.66
C ARG A 85 -13.45 -6.47 -16.04
N VAL A 86 -13.39 -5.55 -15.06
CA VAL A 86 -12.81 -4.22 -15.19
C VAL A 86 -11.89 -3.98 -14.01
N PHE A 87 -10.73 -3.40 -14.27
CA PHE A 87 -9.74 -3.08 -13.26
C PHE A 87 -9.08 -1.76 -13.62
N ASP A 88 -9.66 -0.66 -13.10
CA ASP A 88 -9.25 0.70 -13.44
C ASP A 88 -8.57 1.38 -12.26
N PHE A 89 -7.33 1.80 -12.46
CA PHE A 89 -6.59 2.53 -11.45
C PHE A 89 -7.16 3.94 -11.23
N GLY A 90 -7.47 4.25 -9.98
CA GLY A 90 -7.80 5.58 -9.52
C GLY A 90 -6.57 6.30 -8.95
N ASN A 91 -6.81 7.25 -8.07
CA ASN A 91 -5.75 7.99 -7.39
C ASN A 91 -5.10 7.16 -6.27
N ILE A 92 -3.92 7.60 -5.86
CA ILE A 92 -3.26 7.14 -4.64
C ILE A 92 -3.59 8.13 -3.54
N VAL A 93 -4.08 7.61 -2.42
CA VAL A 93 -4.37 8.38 -1.21
C VAL A 93 -3.48 7.89 -0.07
N GLU A 94 -3.26 8.74 0.93
CA GLU A 94 -2.58 8.34 2.15
C GLU A 94 -3.62 7.81 3.14
N MET A 95 -3.40 6.60 3.64
CA MET A 95 -4.22 5.98 4.69
C MET A 95 -3.28 5.41 5.76
N ASN A 96 -3.48 5.83 7.01
CA ASN A 96 -2.66 5.39 8.14
C ASN A 96 -1.14 5.52 7.89
N GLY A 97 -0.72 6.60 7.22
CA GLY A 97 0.68 6.84 6.90
C GLY A 97 1.23 6.02 5.72
N GLN A 98 0.38 5.25 5.03
CA GLN A 98 0.78 4.46 3.87
C GLN A 98 0.17 4.98 2.57
N PRO A 99 0.94 5.03 1.48
CA PRO A 99 0.36 5.24 0.16
C PRO A 99 -0.56 4.06 -0.17
N THR A 100 -1.79 4.38 -0.55
CA THR A 100 -2.83 3.40 -0.82
C THR A 100 -3.41 3.64 -2.20
N GLN A 101 -3.21 2.68 -3.08
CA GLN A 101 -3.73 2.74 -4.46
C GLN A 101 -5.20 2.36 -4.46
N ARG A 102 -6.03 3.25 -4.94
CA ARG A 102 -7.45 2.98 -5.20
C ARG A 102 -7.61 2.38 -6.59
N VAL A 103 -8.44 1.36 -6.70
CA VAL A 103 -8.78 0.72 -7.97
C VAL A 103 -10.29 0.55 -8.05
N HIS A 104 -10.88 0.94 -9.18
CA HIS A 104 -12.29 0.68 -9.49
C HIS A 104 -12.39 -0.68 -10.18
N VAL A 105 -13.10 -1.60 -9.57
CA VAL A 105 -13.18 -2.98 -10.02
C VAL A 105 -14.63 -3.36 -10.31
N VAL A 106 -14.85 -4.06 -11.40
CA VAL A 106 -16.08 -4.81 -11.65
C VAL A 106 -15.74 -6.29 -11.56
N GLY A 107 -16.38 -6.97 -10.63
CA GLY A 107 -16.14 -8.39 -10.39
C GLY A 107 -16.78 -9.30 -11.45
N PRO A 108 -16.58 -10.61 -11.33
CA PRO A 108 -17.13 -11.58 -12.30
C PRO A 108 -18.66 -11.64 -12.30
N ASP A 109 -19.30 -11.23 -11.22
CA ASP A 109 -20.75 -11.12 -11.05
C ASP A 109 -21.34 -9.79 -11.56
N GLY A 110 -20.50 -8.89 -12.08
CA GLY A 110 -20.89 -7.56 -12.55
C GLY A 110 -21.00 -6.50 -11.44
N ARG A 111 -20.74 -6.84 -10.19
CA ARG A 111 -20.77 -5.88 -9.08
C ARG A 111 -19.55 -4.98 -9.09
N ARG A 112 -19.80 -3.71 -8.79
CA ARG A 112 -18.73 -2.71 -8.64
C ARG A 112 -18.23 -2.70 -7.20
N VAL A 113 -16.91 -2.68 -7.05
CA VAL A 113 -16.25 -2.47 -5.76
C VAL A 113 -15.07 -1.53 -5.94
N ASN A 114 -14.70 -0.84 -4.88
CA ASN A 114 -13.43 -0.15 -4.79
C ASN A 114 -12.44 -1.03 -4.03
N ALA A 115 -11.32 -1.34 -4.65
CA ALA A 115 -10.22 -2.01 -3.99
C ALA A 115 -9.21 -0.97 -3.51
N LEU A 116 -8.80 -1.07 -2.26
CA LEU A 116 -7.77 -0.23 -1.65
C LEU A 116 -6.56 -1.08 -1.36
N TYR A 117 -5.44 -0.74 -1.98
CA TYR A 117 -4.17 -1.45 -1.84
C TYR A 117 -3.18 -0.60 -1.06
N PRO A 118 -3.05 -0.74 0.26
CA PRO A 118 -1.93 -0.15 0.98
C PRO A 118 -0.63 -0.77 0.49
N MET A 119 0.35 0.10 0.24
CA MET A 119 1.63 -0.28 -0.34
C MET A 119 2.76 0.00 0.63
N THR A 120 3.78 -0.84 0.61
CA THR A 120 4.99 -0.62 1.37
C THR A 120 6.21 -0.69 0.47
N ARG A 121 7.21 0.14 0.75
CA ARG A 121 8.48 0.16 0.05
C ARG A 121 9.51 -0.64 0.84
N LEU A 122 10.15 -1.60 0.18
CA LEU A 122 11.22 -2.37 0.78
C LEU A 122 12.55 -1.59 0.79
N PRO A 123 13.53 -2.02 1.60
CA PRO A 123 14.84 -1.37 1.66
C PRO A 123 15.57 -1.30 0.32
N ASP A 124 15.31 -2.24 -0.61
CA ASP A 124 15.86 -2.23 -1.97
C ASP A 124 15.17 -1.24 -2.92
N GLY A 125 14.14 -0.54 -2.45
CA GLY A 125 13.36 0.43 -3.20
C GLY A 125 12.17 -0.16 -3.96
N SER A 126 11.98 -1.48 -3.96
CA SER A 126 10.83 -2.12 -4.59
C SER A 126 9.54 -1.94 -3.76
N TRP A 127 8.41 -1.91 -4.45
CA TRP A 127 7.10 -1.81 -3.82
C TRP A 127 6.46 -3.19 -3.67
N ARG A 128 5.74 -3.36 -2.57
CA ARG A 128 4.98 -4.57 -2.27
C ARG A 128 3.58 -4.21 -1.81
N ILE A 129 2.65 -5.12 -2.04
CA ILE A 129 1.26 -5.01 -1.61
C ILE A 129 1.17 -5.41 -0.15
N ASP A 130 0.77 -4.47 0.71
CA ASP A 130 0.68 -4.66 2.16
C ASP A 130 -0.75 -4.99 2.64
N GLY A 131 -1.64 -5.21 1.73
CA GLY A 131 -3.03 -5.58 1.98
C GLY A 131 -3.95 -5.22 0.83
N CYS A 132 -5.20 -5.60 0.97
CA CYS A 132 -6.27 -5.21 0.06
C CYS A 132 -7.58 -5.14 0.82
N PHE A 133 -8.28 -4.02 0.70
CA PHE A 133 -9.60 -3.83 1.28
C PHE A 133 -10.62 -3.62 0.16
N LEU A 134 -11.70 -4.38 0.19
CA LEU A 134 -12.81 -4.21 -0.74
C LEU A 134 -13.90 -3.39 -0.07
N GLN A 135 -14.32 -2.33 -0.73
CA GLN A 135 -15.40 -1.45 -0.27
C GLN A 135 -16.48 -1.39 -1.35
N SER A 136 -17.74 -1.38 -0.91
CA SER A 136 -18.83 -1.03 -1.82
C SER A 136 -18.64 0.39 -2.33
N PRO A 137 -19.01 0.72 -3.59
CA PRO A 137 -19.00 2.09 -4.05
C PRO A 137 -19.84 2.93 -3.10
N GLU A 138 -19.35 4.12 -2.76
CA GLU A 138 -20.16 5.07 -2.00
C GLU A 138 -21.42 5.36 -2.82
N GLU A 139 -22.59 5.02 -2.29
CA GLU A 139 -23.83 5.53 -2.80
C GLU A 139 -23.76 7.05 -2.61
N HIS A 140 -23.72 7.77 -3.72
CA HIS A 140 -23.94 9.20 -3.68
C HIS A 140 -25.34 9.40 -3.11
N GLN A 141 -25.41 9.77 -1.84
CA GLN A 141 -26.64 10.29 -1.29
C GLN A 141 -26.91 11.61 -2.00
N VAL A 142 -27.90 11.59 -2.86
CA VAL A 142 -28.42 12.77 -3.53
C VAL A 142 -29.15 13.61 -2.48
#